data_6ff87f90f10392b9c4ece3438d239438
#
_entry.id   6ff87f90f10392b9c4ece3438d239438
#
_cell.length_a   1.000
_cell.length_b   1.000
_cell.length_c   1.000
_cell.angle_alpha   90.00
_cell.angle_beta   90.00
_cell.angle_gamma   90.00
#
_symmetry.space_group_name_H-M   'P 1'
#
loop_
_entity.id
_entity.type
_entity.pdbx_description
1 polymer ?
#
loop_
_entity_poly.entity_id
_entity_poly.type
_entity_poly.pdbx_seq_one_letter_code
_entity_poly.pdbx_strand_id
1 'polypeptide(L)'
;MTRLFYLLITYTILIIPIEAQFGSVKIEFDDRLLRSDERYDLINLKEDIRQFFINTAWDKEYTDLNIPLHIQIIFEGAASKGNVKTYLCKALFSNGSELRYFDSGAQFFYSPGSSLYFDLVLFEPLSAFLAFYAHIILAGVIDTYEYRGGNSAYEIAREIGLRGSSSCLLYTSPSPRD
;
A
#
# COMPACT_ATOMS: atom_id res chain seq x y z
N MET A 1 26.96 27.89 -28.92
CA MET A 1 25.54 28.07 -28.50
C MET A 1 24.69 26.84 -28.79
N THR A 2 24.80 26.20 -29.93
CA THR A 2 23.98 25.01 -30.29
C THR A 2 24.15 23.79 -29.36
N ARG A 3 25.37 23.49 -28.90
CA ARG A 3 25.60 22.34 -27.97
C ARG A 3 25.00 22.54 -26.59
N LEU A 4 24.92 23.77 -26.09
CA LEU A 4 24.29 24.10 -24.80
C LEU A 4 22.76 23.97 -24.90
N PHE A 5 22.19 24.29 -26.05
CA PHE A 5 20.75 24.16 -26.32
C PHE A 5 20.29 22.69 -26.37
N TYR A 6 21.08 21.80 -26.97
CA TYR A 6 20.80 20.36 -26.97
C TYR A 6 20.94 19.73 -25.58
N LEU A 7 21.90 20.18 -24.76
CA LEU A 7 22.04 19.73 -23.36
C LEU A 7 20.84 20.17 -22.50
N LEU A 8 20.30 21.35 -22.73
CA LEU A 8 19.12 21.84 -22.01
C LEU A 8 17.86 21.08 -22.41
N ILE A 9 17.69 20.75 -23.70
CA ILE A 9 16.55 19.95 -24.21
C ILE A 9 16.64 18.51 -23.69
N THR A 10 17.83 17.89 -23.64
CA THR A 10 17.97 16.54 -23.09
C THR A 10 17.71 16.48 -21.58
N TYR A 11 17.97 17.54 -20.83
CA TYR A 11 17.70 17.60 -19.41
C TYR A 11 16.19 17.76 -19.11
N THR A 12 15.44 18.47 -19.94
CA THR A 12 13.98 18.62 -19.78
C THR A 12 13.18 17.35 -20.11
N ILE A 13 13.73 16.45 -20.93
CA ILE A 13 13.04 15.20 -21.32
C ILE A 13 13.15 14.13 -20.22
N LEU A 14 14.06 14.28 -19.24
CA LEU A 14 14.30 13.29 -18.17
C LEU A 14 13.40 13.43 -16.93
N ILE A 15 12.57 14.47 -16.86
CA ILE A 15 11.60 14.65 -15.77
C ILE A 15 10.25 14.14 -16.27
N ILE A 16 10.10 12.82 -16.35
CA ILE A 16 8.78 12.19 -16.45
C ILE A 16 8.24 12.19 -15.03
N PRO A 17 7.18 12.95 -14.69
CA PRO A 17 6.53 12.80 -13.40
C PRO A 17 6.01 11.36 -13.32
N ILE A 18 6.41 10.63 -12.30
CA ILE A 18 5.74 9.38 -11.95
C ILE A 18 4.43 9.83 -11.32
N GLU A 19 3.36 9.81 -12.10
CA GLU A 19 2.03 10.09 -11.58
C GLU A 19 1.54 8.84 -10.86
N ALA A 20 1.58 8.90 -9.53
CA ALA A 20 1.00 7.86 -8.70
C ALA A 20 -0.52 8.03 -8.69
N GLN A 21 -1.25 6.93 -8.87
CA GLN A 21 -2.72 6.92 -8.85
C GLN A 21 -3.32 7.33 -7.51
N PHE A 22 -2.56 7.23 -6.42
CA PHE A 22 -2.98 7.71 -5.10
C PHE A 22 -2.35 9.08 -4.80
N GLY A 23 -3.06 10.15 -5.20
CA GLY A 23 -2.53 11.52 -5.07
C GLY A 23 -2.65 12.10 -3.65
N SER A 24 -3.52 11.58 -2.81
CA SER A 24 -3.72 12.02 -1.42
C SER A 24 -3.88 10.82 -0.51
N VAL A 25 -2.88 10.59 0.35
CA VAL A 25 -2.88 9.47 1.30
C VAL A 25 -2.90 9.99 2.73
N LYS A 26 -4.02 9.74 3.44
CA LYS A 26 -4.20 10.07 4.85
C LYS A 26 -4.10 8.81 5.69
N ILE A 27 -3.23 8.81 6.70
CA ILE A 27 -2.99 7.64 7.56
C ILE A 27 -3.21 8.01 9.01
N GLU A 28 -4.04 7.23 9.68
CA GLU A 28 -4.33 7.36 11.11
C GLU A 28 -3.98 6.06 11.82
N PHE A 29 -3.28 6.17 12.96
CA PHE A 29 -2.98 5.05 13.83
C PHE A 29 -3.71 5.20 15.16
N ASP A 30 -4.32 4.11 15.61
CA ASP A 30 -4.71 3.90 16.99
C ASP A 30 -3.72 2.92 17.61
N ASP A 31 -2.77 3.46 18.36
CA ASP A 31 -1.65 2.73 18.96
C ASP A 31 -1.74 2.65 20.50
N ARG A 32 -2.93 2.93 21.05
CA ARG A 32 -3.15 3.02 22.52
C ARG A 32 -2.84 1.72 23.26
N LEU A 33 -2.97 0.58 22.60
CA LEU A 33 -2.68 -0.73 23.18
C LEU A 33 -1.20 -1.13 23.10
N LEU A 34 -0.38 -0.37 22.38
CA LEU A 34 1.05 -0.60 22.29
C LEU A 34 1.82 0.03 23.45
N ARG A 35 2.92 -0.60 23.84
CA ARG A 35 3.89 -0.05 24.81
C ARG A 35 4.67 1.09 24.18
N SER A 36 5.33 1.90 25.01
CA SER A 36 6.07 3.09 24.55
C SER A 36 7.23 2.76 23.60
N ASP A 37 7.93 1.64 23.84
CA ASP A 37 8.99 1.15 22.98
C ASP A 37 8.47 0.65 21.62
N GLU A 38 7.31 0.00 21.62
CA GLU A 38 6.64 -0.48 20.40
C GLU A 38 6.14 0.69 19.54
N ARG A 39 5.59 1.73 20.16
CA ARG A 39 5.18 2.97 19.47
C ARG A 39 6.35 3.73 18.88
N TYR A 40 7.48 3.76 19.60
CA TYR A 40 8.69 4.41 19.11
C TYR A 40 9.20 3.76 17.82
N ASP A 41 9.17 2.45 17.73
CA ASP A 41 9.57 1.72 16.50
C ASP A 41 8.68 2.07 15.29
N LEU A 42 7.41 2.45 15.51
CA LEU A 42 6.45 2.79 14.45
C LEU A 42 6.48 4.28 14.04
N ILE A 43 7.40 5.09 14.60
CA ILE A 43 7.38 6.55 14.40
C ILE A 43 7.43 6.98 12.93
N ASN A 44 8.17 6.24 12.11
CA ASN A 44 8.33 6.52 10.68
C ASN A 44 7.32 5.79 9.81
N LEU A 45 6.63 4.77 10.34
CA LEU A 45 5.78 3.87 9.56
C LEU A 45 4.68 4.62 8.78
N LYS A 46 4.10 5.69 9.35
CA LYS A 46 3.08 6.49 8.63
C LYS A 46 3.63 7.10 7.35
N GLU A 47 4.84 7.64 7.43
CA GLU A 47 5.48 8.27 6.28
C GLU A 47 5.95 7.21 5.29
N ASP A 48 6.49 6.10 5.76
CA ASP A 48 6.90 4.97 4.90
C ASP A 48 5.70 4.43 4.10
N ILE A 49 4.54 4.25 4.75
CA ILE A 49 3.30 3.83 4.07
C ILE A 49 2.85 4.90 3.06
N ARG A 50 2.90 6.20 3.42
CA ARG A 50 2.55 7.27 2.49
C ARG A 50 3.42 7.24 1.25
N GLN A 51 4.74 7.17 1.43
CA GLN A 51 5.70 7.12 0.34
C GLN A 51 5.53 5.87 -0.52
N PHE A 52 5.20 4.74 0.10
CA PHE A 52 4.88 3.50 -0.61
C PHE A 52 3.74 3.70 -1.62
N PHE A 53 2.63 4.34 -1.21
CA PHE A 53 1.49 4.56 -2.10
C PHE A 53 1.78 5.60 -3.18
N ILE A 54 2.48 6.68 -2.83
CA ILE A 54 2.77 7.80 -3.74
C ILE A 54 3.85 7.45 -4.76
N ASN A 55 4.84 6.62 -4.39
CA ASN A 55 5.97 6.30 -5.25
C ASN A 55 5.77 5.02 -6.09
N THR A 56 4.69 4.27 -5.85
CA THR A 56 4.39 3.04 -6.61
C THR A 56 3.48 3.37 -7.78
N ALA A 57 3.89 2.96 -8.99
CA ALA A 57 3.00 2.95 -10.15
C ALA A 57 2.11 1.70 -10.08
N TRP A 58 0.84 1.90 -9.74
CA TRP A 58 -0.11 0.81 -9.50
C TRP A 58 -0.71 0.25 -10.78
N ASP A 59 -0.89 1.11 -11.80
CA ASP A 59 -1.34 0.72 -13.12
C ASP A 59 -0.66 1.59 -14.19
N LYS A 60 -0.42 1.01 -15.36
CA LYS A 60 0.26 1.68 -16.47
C LYS A 60 -0.69 2.37 -17.43
N GLU A 61 -1.94 1.95 -17.46
CA GLU A 61 -2.95 2.46 -18.39
C GLU A 61 -3.73 3.62 -17.78
N TYR A 62 -3.98 3.58 -16.45
CA TYR A 62 -4.77 4.56 -15.71
C TYR A 62 -3.88 5.50 -14.88
N THR A 63 -2.89 6.13 -15.52
CA THR A 63 -1.92 6.99 -14.83
C THR A 63 -2.49 8.34 -14.40
N ASP A 64 -3.59 8.77 -14.98
CA ASP A 64 -4.27 10.05 -14.73
C ASP A 64 -5.26 10.00 -13.55
N LEU A 65 -5.46 8.82 -12.95
CA LEU A 65 -6.32 8.70 -11.78
C LEU A 65 -5.70 9.40 -10.56
N ASN A 66 -6.54 10.14 -9.85
CA ASN A 66 -6.18 10.77 -8.59
C ASN A 66 -7.14 10.28 -7.49
N ILE A 67 -6.80 9.14 -6.90
CA ILE A 67 -7.62 8.45 -5.92
C ILE A 67 -7.21 8.92 -4.51
N PRO A 68 -8.10 9.56 -3.73
CA PRO A 68 -7.83 9.80 -2.33
C PRO A 68 -7.84 8.47 -1.57
N LEU A 69 -6.89 8.29 -0.66
CA LEU A 69 -6.79 7.07 0.14
C LEU A 69 -6.72 7.42 1.63
N HIS A 70 -7.66 6.88 2.39
CA HIS A 70 -7.69 6.98 3.84
C HIS A 70 -7.42 5.60 4.43
N ILE A 71 -6.39 5.51 5.25
CA ILE A 71 -5.99 4.28 5.94
C ILE A 71 -6.06 4.52 7.43
N GLN A 72 -6.82 3.70 8.14
CA GLN A 72 -6.83 3.65 9.58
C GLN A 72 -6.30 2.30 10.04
N ILE A 73 -5.25 2.30 10.85
CA ILE A 73 -4.67 1.09 11.44
C ILE A 73 -4.86 1.14 12.95
N ILE A 74 -5.51 0.11 13.49
CA ILE A 74 -5.76 -0.07 14.92
C ILE A 74 -4.87 -1.21 15.39
N PHE A 75 -3.83 -0.88 16.14
CA PHE A 75 -2.92 -1.87 16.70
C PHE A 75 -3.56 -2.56 17.90
N GLU A 76 -3.58 -3.89 17.89
CA GLU A 76 -4.11 -4.71 18.98
C GLU A 76 -3.01 -5.20 19.93
N GLY A 77 -1.76 -5.21 19.47
CA GLY A 77 -0.61 -5.59 20.25
C GLY A 77 0.61 -5.87 19.40
N ALA A 78 1.71 -6.19 20.07
CA ALA A 78 2.94 -6.64 19.44
C ALA A 78 3.49 -7.87 20.17
N ALA A 79 4.07 -8.80 19.40
CA ALA A 79 4.78 -9.95 19.90
C ALA A 79 6.24 -9.87 19.46
N SER A 80 7.17 -10.17 20.38
CA SER A 80 8.60 -10.17 20.09
C SER A 80 9.14 -11.59 20.13
N LYS A 81 9.88 -11.97 19.08
CA LYS A 81 10.63 -13.22 19.02
C LYS A 81 12.09 -12.90 18.67
N GLY A 82 12.95 -12.88 19.66
CA GLY A 82 14.32 -12.36 19.50
C GLY A 82 14.30 -10.88 19.15
N ASN A 83 14.97 -10.51 18.07
CA ASN A 83 15.04 -9.13 17.60
C ASN A 83 13.91 -8.75 16.62
N VAL A 84 12.98 -9.65 16.32
CA VAL A 84 11.89 -9.40 15.39
C VAL A 84 10.62 -9.08 16.17
N LYS A 85 10.04 -7.91 15.90
CA LYS A 85 8.72 -7.52 16.41
C LYS A 85 7.67 -7.74 15.35
N THR A 86 6.59 -8.42 15.72
CA THR A 86 5.41 -8.66 14.90
C THR A 86 4.26 -7.88 15.50
N TYR A 87 3.61 -7.05 14.69
CA TYR A 87 2.46 -6.24 15.08
C TYR A 87 1.18 -6.91 14.61
N LEU A 88 0.19 -6.95 15.53
CA LEU A 88 -1.18 -7.34 15.20
C LEU A 88 -2.02 -6.08 15.06
N CYS A 89 -2.81 -6.00 14.01
CA CYS A 89 -3.67 -4.86 13.80
C CYS A 89 -4.94 -5.23 13.03
N LYS A 90 -5.92 -4.31 13.12
CA LYS A 90 -7.04 -4.18 12.22
C LYS A 90 -6.81 -3.00 11.31
N ALA A 91 -7.32 -3.04 10.10
CA ALA A 91 -7.16 -1.92 9.19
C ALA A 91 -8.46 -1.59 8.46
N LEU A 92 -8.67 -0.31 8.19
CA LEU A 92 -9.73 0.19 7.34
C LEU A 92 -9.10 0.98 6.20
N PHE A 93 -9.43 0.61 4.99
CA PHE A 93 -9.04 1.30 3.76
C PHE A 93 -10.27 1.93 3.11
N SER A 94 -10.18 3.19 2.69
CA SER A 94 -11.28 3.88 2.02
C SER A 94 -10.77 4.87 0.98
N ASN A 95 -11.51 4.99 -0.14
CA ASN A 95 -11.29 6.05 -1.12
C ASN A 95 -11.97 7.38 -0.74
N GLY A 96 -12.47 7.50 0.48
CA GLY A 96 -13.17 8.69 0.96
C GLY A 96 -14.63 8.81 0.47
N SER A 97 -15.10 7.92 -0.40
CA SER A 97 -16.47 7.89 -0.92
C SER A 97 -17.17 6.56 -0.63
N GLU A 98 -17.34 5.72 -1.62
CA GLU A 98 -18.16 4.50 -1.54
C GLU A 98 -17.36 3.25 -1.19
N LEU A 99 -16.08 3.21 -1.55
CA LEU A 99 -15.25 2.02 -1.32
C LEU A 99 -14.67 2.05 0.09
N ARG A 100 -15.01 1.01 0.87
CA ARG A 100 -14.50 0.80 2.21
C ARG A 100 -14.26 -0.68 2.44
N TYR A 101 -13.03 -1.01 2.84
CA TYR A 101 -12.61 -2.38 3.11
C TYR A 101 -12.04 -2.46 4.52
N PHE A 102 -12.58 -3.35 5.32
CA PHE A 102 -12.15 -3.59 6.68
C PHE A 102 -11.46 -4.94 6.77
N ASP A 103 -10.23 -4.94 7.27
CA ASP A 103 -9.49 -6.14 7.63
C ASP A 103 -9.52 -6.33 9.15
N SER A 104 -9.99 -7.49 9.58
CA SER A 104 -10.17 -7.80 11.00
C SER A 104 -8.92 -8.30 11.70
N GLY A 105 -7.85 -8.61 10.98
CA GLY A 105 -6.65 -9.16 11.60
C GLY A 105 -5.49 -9.35 10.65
N ALA A 106 -4.62 -8.35 10.56
CA ALA A 106 -3.36 -8.43 9.86
C ALA A 106 -2.19 -8.58 10.84
N GLN A 107 -1.16 -9.29 10.39
CA GLN A 107 0.09 -9.42 11.11
C GLN A 107 1.25 -9.06 10.19
N PHE A 108 2.16 -8.23 10.67
CA PHE A 108 3.34 -7.87 9.89
C PHE A 108 4.55 -7.57 10.77
N PHE A 109 5.72 -7.68 10.17
CA PHE A 109 6.97 -7.24 10.75
C PHE A 109 7.23 -5.81 10.31
N TYR A 110 7.76 -5.01 11.20
CA TYR A 110 8.32 -3.72 10.86
C TYR A 110 9.54 -3.43 11.71
N SER A 111 10.57 -2.90 11.09
CA SER A 111 11.77 -2.42 11.76
C SER A 111 12.04 -0.99 11.29
N PRO A 112 12.41 -0.06 12.19
CA PRO A 112 12.76 1.30 11.80
C PRO A 112 13.82 1.32 10.71
N GLY A 113 13.56 2.08 9.63
CA GLY A 113 14.46 2.19 8.48
C GLY A 113 14.31 1.11 7.41
N SER A 114 13.35 0.19 7.55
CA SER A 114 13.00 -0.71 6.45
C SER A 114 12.25 0.05 5.35
N SER A 115 12.65 -0.15 4.09
CA SER A 115 11.95 0.44 2.96
C SER A 115 10.78 -0.44 2.53
N LEU A 116 9.61 0.15 2.36
CA LEU A 116 8.46 -0.52 1.78
C LEU A 116 8.53 -0.43 0.25
N TYR A 117 8.43 -1.56 -0.42
CA TYR A 117 8.34 -1.63 -1.88
C TYR A 117 7.42 -2.77 -2.29
N PHE A 118 6.77 -2.62 -3.42
CA PHE A 118 5.91 -3.66 -3.96
C PHE A 118 6.66 -4.43 -5.04
N ASP A 119 6.71 -5.74 -4.89
CA ASP A 119 7.29 -6.68 -5.86
C ASP A 119 6.44 -7.94 -5.91
N LEU A 120 6.02 -8.34 -7.13
CA LEU A 120 5.23 -9.56 -7.32
C LEU A 120 6.03 -10.84 -7.06
N VAL A 121 7.35 -10.80 -7.07
CA VAL A 121 8.21 -11.97 -6.86
C VAL A 121 8.63 -12.10 -5.40
N LEU A 122 9.00 -10.99 -4.77
CA LEU A 122 9.43 -10.94 -3.38
C LEU A 122 8.23 -10.61 -2.48
N PHE A 123 7.77 -11.60 -1.74
CA PHE A 123 6.66 -11.42 -0.80
C PHE A 123 7.17 -10.85 0.53
N GLU A 124 6.83 -9.59 0.79
CA GLU A 124 7.04 -8.94 2.09
C GLU A 124 5.65 -8.66 2.71
N PRO A 125 5.35 -9.15 3.93
CA PRO A 125 3.99 -9.17 4.46
C PRO A 125 3.31 -7.80 4.52
N LEU A 126 3.99 -6.75 4.99
CA LEU A 126 3.39 -5.42 5.10
C LEU A 126 3.14 -4.79 3.73
N SER A 127 4.15 -4.81 2.84
CA SER A 127 4.01 -4.28 1.49
C SER A 127 2.95 -5.03 0.69
N ALA A 128 2.89 -6.36 0.82
CA ALA A 128 1.88 -7.20 0.18
C ALA A 128 0.47 -6.88 0.72
N PHE A 129 0.31 -6.70 2.03
CA PHE A 129 -0.94 -6.31 2.65
C PHE A 129 -1.44 -4.95 2.13
N LEU A 130 -0.56 -3.95 2.09
CA LEU A 130 -0.90 -2.63 1.58
C LEU A 130 -1.22 -2.67 0.08
N ALA A 131 -0.43 -3.42 -0.71
CA ALA A 131 -0.63 -3.58 -2.14
C ALA A 131 -1.93 -4.30 -2.48
N PHE A 132 -2.34 -5.29 -1.70
CA PHE A 132 -3.63 -5.96 -1.86
C PHE A 132 -4.78 -4.97 -1.85
N TYR A 133 -4.85 -4.11 -0.82
CA TYR A 133 -5.91 -3.11 -0.72
C TYR A 133 -5.76 -1.96 -1.73
N ALA A 134 -4.54 -1.61 -2.12
CA ALA A 134 -4.31 -0.68 -3.22
C ALA A 134 -4.98 -1.16 -4.51
N HIS A 135 -4.71 -2.42 -4.90
CA HIS A 135 -5.29 -2.99 -6.12
C HIS A 135 -6.81 -3.19 -6.03
N ILE A 136 -7.35 -3.56 -4.85
CA ILE A 136 -8.81 -3.67 -4.65
C ILE A 136 -9.50 -2.30 -4.83
N ILE A 137 -8.96 -1.24 -4.24
CA ILE A 137 -9.52 0.10 -4.37
C ILE A 137 -9.37 0.62 -5.80
N LEU A 138 -8.18 0.46 -6.39
CA LEU A 138 -7.91 0.84 -7.78
C LEU A 138 -8.90 0.16 -8.74
N ALA A 139 -9.06 -1.15 -8.63
CA ALA A 139 -9.98 -1.93 -9.44
C ALA A 139 -11.42 -1.43 -9.32
N GLY A 140 -11.89 -1.20 -8.10
CA GLY A 140 -13.25 -0.68 -7.86
C GLY A 140 -13.44 0.73 -8.42
N VAL A 141 -12.43 1.59 -8.39
CA VAL A 141 -12.48 2.92 -9.01
C VAL A 141 -12.51 2.79 -10.53
N ILE A 142 -11.63 1.99 -11.14
CA ILE A 142 -11.60 1.80 -12.60
C ILE A 142 -12.94 1.26 -13.11
N ASP A 143 -13.57 0.32 -12.39
CA ASP A 143 -14.89 -0.22 -12.74
C ASP A 143 -16.00 0.83 -12.76
N THR A 144 -15.81 2.00 -12.14
CA THR A 144 -16.76 3.12 -12.24
C THR A 144 -16.67 3.87 -13.56
N TYR A 145 -15.52 3.80 -14.24
CA TYR A 145 -15.28 4.47 -15.52
C TYR A 145 -15.45 3.55 -16.72
N GLU A 146 -15.08 2.28 -16.57
CA GLU A 146 -15.10 1.30 -17.65
C GLU A 146 -15.64 -0.05 -17.17
N TYR A 147 -16.57 -0.62 -17.91
CA TYR A 147 -17.16 -1.92 -17.60
C TYR A 147 -16.10 -3.01 -17.54
N ARG A 148 -15.86 -3.58 -16.34
CA ARG A 148 -14.81 -4.56 -16.06
C ARG A 148 -13.38 -4.07 -16.31
N GLY A 149 -13.13 -2.78 -16.34
CA GLY A 149 -11.80 -2.20 -16.49
C GLY A 149 -10.86 -2.58 -15.34
N GLY A 150 -11.41 -2.78 -14.12
CA GLY A 150 -10.65 -3.16 -12.94
C GLY A 150 -10.19 -4.63 -12.89
N ASN A 151 -10.53 -5.47 -13.87
CA ASN A 151 -10.21 -6.92 -13.83
C ASN A 151 -8.70 -7.20 -13.64
N SER A 152 -7.84 -6.45 -14.31
CA SER A 152 -6.38 -6.61 -14.18
C SER A 152 -5.91 -6.38 -12.75
N ALA A 153 -6.38 -5.32 -12.11
CA ALA A 153 -6.04 -5.00 -10.72
C ALA A 153 -6.62 -6.04 -9.74
N TYR A 154 -7.83 -6.54 -9.98
CA TYR A 154 -8.39 -7.64 -9.17
C TYR A 154 -7.57 -8.92 -9.28
N GLU A 155 -7.05 -9.28 -10.45
CA GLU A 155 -6.21 -10.48 -10.61
C GLU A 155 -4.88 -10.33 -9.85
N ILE A 156 -4.27 -9.14 -9.85
CA ILE A 156 -3.08 -8.87 -9.05
C ILE A 156 -3.40 -9.00 -7.56
N ALA A 157 -4.49 -8.39 -7.08
CA ALA A 157 -4.92 -8.52 -5.69
C ALA A 157 -5.15 -9.99 -5.33
N ARG A 158 -5.81 -10.76 -6.18
CA ARG A 158 -6.03 -12.21 -5.98
C ARG A 158 -4.71 -12.97 -5.86
N GLU A 159 -3.72 -12.69 -6.70
CA GLU A 159 -2.40 -13.32 -6.63
C GLU A 159 -1.71 -13.02 -5.30
N ILE A 160 -1.73 -11.75 -4.86
CA ILE A 160 -1.20 -11.34 -3.56
C ILE A 160 -1.91 -12.10 -2.43
N GLY A 161 -3.24 -12.16 -2.44
CA GLY A 161 -4.04 -12.87 -1.44
C GLY A 161 -3.73 -14.36 -1.35
N LEU A 162 -3.56 -15.04 -2.50
CA LEU A 162 -3.18 -16.45 -2.54
C LEU A 162 -1.78 -16.69 -1.94
N ARG A 163 -0.82 -15.83 -2.21
CA ARG A 163 0.52 -15.91 -1.61
C ARG A 163 0.47 -15.64 -0.11
N GLY A 164 -0.29 -14.64 0.31
CA GLY A 164 -0.50 -14.32 1.71
C GLY A 164 -1.06 -15.49 2.50
N SER A 165 -2.07 -16.17 1.97
CA SER A 165 -2.67 -17.35 2.61
C SER A 165 -1.69 -18.53 2.76
N SER A 166 -0.77 -18.67 1.81
CA SER A 166 0.26 -19.74 1.87
C SER A 166 1.40 -19.41 2.82
N SER A 167 1.65 -18.14 3.11
CA SER A 167 2.75 -17.68 3.98
C SER A 167 2.43 -17.71 5.48
N CYS A 168 1.22 -18.08 5.88
CA CYS A 168 0.76 -18.14 7.28
C CYS A 168 0.78 -16.79 8.04
N LEU A 169 1.09 -15.68 7.37
CA LEU A 169 1.25 -14.35 7.97
C LEU A 169 0.05 -13.42 7.71
N LEU A 170 -0.80 -13.74 6.71
CA LEU A 170 -2.00 -12.98 6.37
C LEU A 170 -3.27 -13.83 6.48
N TYR A 171 -3.38 -14.63 7.52
CA TYR A 171 -4.37 -15.73 7.62
C TYR A 171 -5.84 -15.28 7.75
N THR A 172 -6.17 -14.01 7.71
CA THR A 172 -7.53 -13.53 7.98
C THR A 172 -8.12 -12.57 6.95
N SER A 173 -7.46 -12.36 5.80
CA SER A 173 -8.07 -11.51 4.75
C SER A 173 -9.33 -12.18 4.19
N PRO A 174 -10.49 -11.51 4.20
CA PRO A 174 -11.70 -12.04 3.57
C PRO A 174 -11.48 -12.24 2.07
N SER A 175 -12.12 -13.29 1.53
CA SER A 175 -12.14 -13.50 0.08
C SER A 175 -12.72 -12.27 -0.63
N PRO A 176 -12.17 -11.80 -1.75
CA PRO A 176 -12.70 -10.64 -2.47
C PRO A 176 -14.14 -10.80 -3.01
N ARG A 177 -14.79 -11.92 -2.75
CA ARG A 177 -16.11 -12.29 -3.33
C ARG A 177 -17.17 -12.71 -2.33
N ASP A 178 -16.93 -12.54 -1.00
CA ASP A 178 -17.98 -12.83 0.00
C ASP A 178 -18.69 -11.55 0.43
#